data_89afb9c19d4bee653e116273f68612c1
#
_entry.id   89afb9c19d4bee653e116273f68612c1
#
_cell.length_a   1.000
_cell.length_b   1.000
_cell.length_c   1.000
_cell.angle_alpha   90.00
_cell.angle_beta   90.00
_cell.angle_gamma   90.00
#
_symmetry.space_group_name_H-M   'P 1'
#
loop_
_entity.id
_entity.type
_entity.pdbx_description
1 polymer ?
#
loop_
_entity_poly.entity_id
_entity_poly.type
_entity_poly.pdbx_seq_one_letter_code
_entity_poly.pdbx_strand_id
1 'polypeptide(L)'
;MNDAFDAVRLRAVYRGMRFLERVATSPRHLNRFGSGLLYCCSFMAATAADPGLRARARRLALRGFRAWRAGNPLPASGLDSSSLIHFIQAYDAASRLGYRFPRVTAILRQAARGFTPEDLLWFDPRREAPPRDIPEACSCGTLNPRRARTCAVCGQRLTNMSAMRAWYLCFTSAYCASKLDIALGVHYTDAIAWLPAMRRYRSPRHGIAAFYDSVYAITHVVYTLNDYGRFLLSPDWLPAEYTFLATHLNDAVALNDPDMVGEFLDTLRAFGLPASEPGLRHATQYLLDSQNPDGSWGAREGAIDYRRFHATWAAIDGLRDFRWKHEGLAFPQLRTTLTAWAALTS
;
A
#
# COMPACT_ATOMS: atom_id res chain seq x y z
N MET A 1 -6.18 0.19 29.88
CA MET A 1 -5.04 0.56 29.02
C MET A 1 -4.23 1.60 29.77
N ASN A 2 -2.90 1.61 29.64
CA ASN A 2 -2.06 2.51 30.45
C ASN A 2 -1.97 3.85 29.70
N ASP A 3 -2.62 4.91 30.20
CA ASP A 3 -2.65 6.27 29.57
C ASP A 3 -1.27 6.80 29.20
N ALA A 4 -0.23 6.42 29.96
CA ALA A 4 1.15 6.80 29.68
C ALA A 4 1.68 6.15 28.38
N PHE A 5 1.38 4.87 28.13
CA PHE A 5 1.81 4.15 26.92
C PHE A 5 1.12 4.71 25.67
N ASP A 6 -0.18 4.96 25.75
CA ASP A 6 -0.94 5.55 24.65
C ASP A 6 -0.47 6.97 24.33
N ALA A 7 -0.09 7.75 25.33
CA ALA A 7 0.49 9.07 25.14
C ALA A 7 1.88 9.01 24.44
N VAL A 8 2.72 8.00 24.77
CA VAL A 8 4.00 7.79 24.08
C VAL A 8 3.76 7.42 22.63
N ARG A 9 2.86 6.47 22.37
CA ARG A 9 2.47 6.00 21.04
C ARG A 9 1.97 7.17 20.17
N LEU A 10 1.06 7.98 20.70
CA LEU A 10 0.53 9.14 19.98
C LEU A 10 1.63 10.19 19.68
N ARG A 11 2.53 10.43 20.62
CA ARG A 11 3.69 11.34 20.38
C ARG A 11 4.58 10.82 19.25
N ALA A 12 4.85 9.51 19.19
CA ALA A 12 5.63 8.90 18.12
C ALA A 12 4.95 9.09 16.75
N VAL A 13 3.63 8.86 16.67
CA VAL A 13 2.82 9.13 15.46
C VAL A 13 2.97 10.60 15.00
N TYR A 14 2.85 11.56 15.91
CA TYR A 14 2.99 12.98 15.58
C TYR A 14 4.42 13.36 15.16
N ARG A 15 5.46 12.69 15.70
CA ARG A 15 6.84 12.85 15.23
C ARG A 15 6.99 12.34 13.80
N GLY A 16 6.43 11.17 13.49
CA GLY A 16 6.39 10.62 12.13
C GLY A 16 5.66 11.55 11.15
N MET A 17 4.51 12.10 11.56
CA MET A 17 3.80 13.08 10.74
C MET A 17 4.63 14.34 10.44
N ARG A 18 5.45 14.83 11.39
CA ARG A 18 6.37 15.95 11.11
C ARG A 18 7.43 15.58 10.08
N PHE A 19 7.91 14.32 10.09
CA PHE A 19 8.80 13.85 9.04
C PHE A 19 8.11 13.84 7.67
N LEU A 20 6.90 13.29 7.56
CA LEU A 20 6.13 13.29 6.31
C LEU A 20 5.83 14.71 5.79
N GLU A 21 5.62 15.68 6.68
CA GLU A 21 5.48 17.10 6.29
C GLU A 21 6.74 17.65 5.63
N ARG A 22 7.94 17.32 6.16
CA ARG A 22 9.20 17.71 5.53
C ARG A 22 9.38 17.07 4.16
N VAL A 23 8.98 15.79 4.01
CA VAL A 23 8.98 15.12 2.70
C VAL A 23 8.07 15.86 1.72
N ALA A 24 6.85 16.20 2.14
CA ALA A 24 5.85 16.86 1.30
C ALA A 24 6.19 18.29 0.90
N THR A 25 7.06 18.98 1.66
CA THR A 25 7.49 20.34 1.33
C THR A 25 8.65 20.39 0.34
N SER A 26 9.30 19.26 0.07
CA SER A 26 10.37 19.14 -0.90
C SER A 26 9.83 18.81 -2.31
N PRO A 27 9.98 19.70 -3.31
CA PRO A 27 9.56 19.41 -4.68
C PRO A 27 10.18 18.13 -5.24
N ARG A 28 11.45 17.86 -4.92
CA ARG A 28 12.15 16.64 -5.32
C ARG A 28 11.48 15.38 -4.79
N HIS A 29 11.12 15.37 -3.49
CA HIS A 29 10.45 14.22 -2.87
C HIS A 29 9.01 14.09 -3.35
N LEU A 30 8.30 15.20 -3.52
CA LEU A 30 6.94 15.21 -4.02
C LEU A 30 6.87 14.65 -5.45
N ASN A 31 7.82 14.97 -6.32
CA ASN A 31 7.91 14.39 -7.66
C ASN A 31 8.25 12.90 -7.62
N ARG A 32 9.09 12.48 -6.66
CA ARG A 32 9.55 11.08 -6.56
C ARG A 32 8.53 10.15 -5.88
N PHE A 33 7.85 10.62 -4.83
CA PHE A 33 6.95 9.82 -3.98
C PHE A 33 5.49 10.25 -4.07
N GLY A 34 5.19 11.23 -4.91
CA GLY A 34 3.97 12.04 -4.84
C GLY A 34 2.67 11.24 -4.69
N SER A 35 2.43 10.26 -5.54
CA SER A 35 1.21 9.45 -5.45
C SER A 35 1.15 8.67 -4.13
N GLY A 36 2.24 8.04 -3.69
CA GLY A 36 2.32 7.34 -2.40
C GLY A 36 2.10 8.26 -1.21
N LEU A 37 2.71 9.47 -1.23
CA LEU A 37 2.52 10.46 -0.17
C LEU A 37 1.06 10.96 -0.10
N LEU A 38 0.44 11.20 -1.25
CA LEU A 38 -0.97 11.60 -1.31
C LEU A 38 -1.88 10.50 -0.80
N TYR A 39 -1.58 9.25 -1.13
CA TYR A 39 -2.27 8.06 -0.64
C TYR A 39 -2.20 7.99 0.88
N CYS A 40 -1.00 7.91 1.44
CA CYS A 40 -0.73 7.88 2.86
C CYS A 40 -1.55 8.95 3.63
N CYS A 41 -1.40 10.22 3.24
CA CYS A 41 -2.07 11.32 3.92
C CYS A 41 -3.60 11.28 3.74
N SER A 42 -4.11 10.84 2.60
CA SER A 42 -5.55 10.76 2.36
C SER A 42 -6.21 9.66 3.20
N PHE A 43 -5.57 8.51 3.37
CA PHE A 43 -6.06 7.44 4.24
C PHE A 43 -6.06 7.87 5.71
N MET A 44 -4.95 8.42 6.20
CA MET A 44 -4.91 8.95 7.57
C MET A 44 -5.99 10.00 7.81
N ALA A 45 -6.22 10.90 6.85
CA ALA A 45 -7.28 11.91 6.93
C ALA A 45 -8.69 11.30 6.97
N ALA A 46 -8.89 10.14 6.36
CA ALA A 46 -10.19 9.47 6.32
C ALA A 46 -10.43 8.57 7.54
N THR A 47 -9.38 7.92 8.06
CA THR A 47 -9.51 6.76 8.93
C THR A 47 -8.86 6.89 10.32
N ALA A 48 -7.99 7.88 10.58
CA ALA A 48 -7.40 8.04 11.91
C ALA A 48 -8.47 8.37 12.97
N ALA A 49 -8.39 7.76 14.15
CA ALA A 49 -9.30 8.03 15.26
C ALA A 49 -9.01 9.41 15.88
N ASP A 50 -7.74 9.78 16.01
CA ASP A 50 -7.35 11.08 16.55
C ASP A 50 -7.75 12.24 15.63
N PRO A 51 -8.56 13.22 16.10
CA PRO A 51 -9.03 14.31 15.26
C PRO A 51 -7.93 15.28 14.84
N GLY A 52 -6.91 15.47 15.67
CA GLY A 52 -5.75 16.31 15.35
C GLY A 52 -4.93 15.71 14.23
N LEU A 53 -4.67 14.40 14.28
CA LEU A 53 -3.99 13.66 13.21
C LEU A 53 -4.78 13.73 11.90
N ARG A 54 -6.11 13.49 11.94
CA ARG A 54 -6.97 13.62 10.76
C ARG A 54 -6.88 15.00 10.11
N ALA A 55 -7.01 16.04 10.92
CA ALA A 55 -6.95 17.42 10.42
C ALA A 55 -5.57 17.74 9.82
N ARG A 56 -4.50 17.27 10.44
CA ARG A 56 -3.13 17.46 9.97
C ARG A 56 -2.87 16.72 8.66
N ALA A 57 -3.23 15.44 8.60
CA ALA A 57 -3.11 14.63 7.40
C ALA A 57 -3.93 15.21 6.24
N ARG A 58 -5.16 15.69 6.51
CA ARG A 58 -5.99 16.35 5.49
C ARG A 58 -5.34 17.63 4.94
N ARG A 59 -4.80 18.49 5.81
CA ARG A 59 -4.08 19.70 5.35
C ARG A 59 -2.87 19.34 4.50
N LEU A 60 -2.11 18.33 4.92
CA LEU A 60 -0.92 17.87 4.19
C LEU A 60 -1.29 17.29 2.83
N ALA A 61 -2.28 16.41 2.77
CA ALA A 61 -2.78 15.83 1.53
C ALA A 61 -3.26 16.89 0.54
N LEU A 62 -4.01 17.91 1.01
CA LEU A 62 -4.51 18.98 0.16
C LEU A 62 -3.39 19.87 -0.39
N ARG A 63 -2.42 20.26 0.44
CA ARG A 63 -1.25 21.03 0.00
C ARG A 63 -0.41 20.21 -0.98
N GLY A 64 -0.13 18.95 -0.62
CA GLY A 64 0.63 18.03 -1.45
C GLY A 64 -0.04 17.80 -2.81
N PHE A 65 -1.36 17.59 -2.85
CA PHE A 65 -2.09 17.41 -4.11
C PHE A 65 -2.03 18.64 -5.01
N ARG A 66 -2.19 19.85 -4.44
CA ARG A 66 -2.07 21.10 -5.22
C ARG A 66 -0.66 21.25 -5.81
N ALA A 67 0.37 21.02 -5.02
CA ALA A 67 1.76 21.12 -5.47
C ALA A 67 2.10 20.03 -6.50
N TRP A 68 1.68 18.79 -6.24
CA TRP A 68 1.87 17.67 -7.18
C TRP A 68 1.19 17.94 -8.52
N ARG A 69 -0.05 18.39 -8.51
CA ARG A 69 -0.81 18.73 -9.72
C ARG A 69 -0.18 19.87 -10.51
N ALA A 70 0.38 20.87 -9.84
CA ALA A 70 1.09 21.97 -10.50
C ALA A 70 2.38 21.50 -11.18
N GLY A 71 3.11 20.54 -10.57
CA GLY A 71 4.30 19.93 -11.15
C GLY A 71 4.02 18.81 -12.17
N ASN A 72 2.78 18.31 -12.23
CA ASN A 72 2.37 17.22 -13.12
C ASN A 72 1.09 17.63 -13.88
N PRO A 73 1.18 18.55 -14.84
CA PRO A 73 0.04 18.89 -15.69
C PRO A 73 -0.32 17.69 -16.58
N LEU A 74 -1.61 17.53 -16.88
CA LEU A 74 -2.05 16.54 -17.88
C LEU A 74 -1.43 16.89 -19.22
N PRO A 75 -0.64 16.00 -19.85
CA PRO A 75 0.02 16.29 -21.10
C PRO A 75 -0.99 16.34 -22.27
N ALA A 76 -0.83 17.31 -23.15
CA ALA A 76 -1.67 17.44 -24.36
C ALA A 76 -1.48 16.28 -25.35
N SER A 77 -0.29 15.67 -25.37
CA SER A 77 0.07 14.54 -26.24
C SER A 77 -0.46 13.17 -25.76
N GLY A 78 -1.18 13.14 -24.63
CA GLY A 78 -1.63 11.89 -24.01
C GLY A 78 -0.70 11.40 -22.91
N LEU A 79 -1.16 10.40 -22.15
CA LEU A 79 -0.44 9.77 -21.05
C LEU A 79 0.18 8.46 -21.53
N ASP A 80 1.41 8.16 -21.12
CA ASP A 80 1.95 6.80 -21.16
C ASP A 80 1.32 5.95 -20.05
N SER A 81 1.48 4.62 -20.11
CA SER A 81 0.86 3.68 -19.18
C SER A 81 1.26 3.91 -17.72
N SER A 82 2.54 4.20 -17.48
CA SER A 82 3.06 4.45 -16.12
C SER A 82 2.49 5.75 -15.55
N SER A 83 2.53 6.83 -16.32
CA SER A 83 1.95 8.11 -15.95
C SER A 83 0.46 7.99 -15.67
N LEU A 84 -0.28 7.24 -16.48
CA LEU A 84 -1.72 7.02 -16.28
C LEU A 84 -2.01 6.39 -14.90
N ILE A 85 -1.26 5.36 -14.51
CA ILE A 85 -1.42 4.73 -13.19
C ILE A 85 -1.13 5.72 -12.06
N HIS A 86 -0.06 6.52 -12.15
CA HIS A 86 0.24 7.56 -11.16
C HIS A 86 -0.87 8.62 -11.05
N PHE A 87 -1.43 9.04 -12.17
CA PHE A 87 -2.57 9.97 -12.17
C PHE A 87 -3.81 9.34 -11.52
N ILE A 88 -4.15 8.10 -11.85
CA ILE A 88 -5.27 7.36 -11.23
C ILE A 88 -5.08 7.32 -9.72
N GLN A 89 -3.91 6.93 -9.22
CA GLN A 89 -3.61 6.90 -7.79
C GLN A 89 -3.76 8.28 -7.13
N ALA A 90 -3.18 9.33 -7.70
CA ALA A 90 -3.25 10.67 -7.14
C ALA A 90 -4.69 11.21 -7.09
N TYR A 91 -5.49 10.95 -8.11
CA TYR A 91 -6.89 11.40 -8.15
C TYR A 91 -7.82 10.53 -7.30
N ASP A 92 -7.54 9.23 -7.10
CA ASP A 92 -8.22 8.42 -6.10
C ASP A 92 -7.93 8.97 -4.68
N ALA A 93 -6.67 9.26 -4.36
CA ALA A 93 -6.31 9.89 -3.09
C ALA A 93 -7.07 11.21 -2.85
N ALA A 94 -7.17 12.07 -3.87
CA ALA A 94 -7.92 13.32 -3.77
C ALA A 94 -9.44 13.09 -3.64
N SER A 95 -9.98 12.06 -4.27
CA SER A 95 -11.41 11.71 -4.17
C SER A 95 -11.80 11.31 -2.75
N ARG A 96 -10.91 10.66 -2.00
CA ARG A 96 -11.09 10.27 -0.60
C ARG A 96 -11.19 11.47 0.34
N LEU A 97 -10.63 12.61 -0.06
CA LEU A 97 -10.75 13.88 0.66
C LEU A 97 -12.06 14.63 0.35
N GLY A 98 -12.93 14.06 -0.48
CA GLY A 98 -14.21 14.62 -0.90
C GLY A 98 -14.16 15.45 -2.18
N TYR A 99 -13.03 15.51 -2.86
CA TYR A 99 -12.94 16.23 -4.14
C TYR A 99 -13.46 15.39 -5.29
N ARG A 100 -14.05 16.04 -6.28
CA ARG A 100 -14.52 15.42 -7.52
C ARG A 100 -13.90 16.13 -8.72
N PHE A 101 -13.42 15.34 -9.66
CA PHE A 101 -12.74 15.83 -10.87
C PHE A 101 -13.32 15.18 -12.12
N PRO A 102 -14.62 15.41 -12.45
CA PRO A 102 -15.31 14.68 -13.51
C PRO A 102 -14.61 14.80 -14.86
N ARG A 103 -14.10 15.99 -15.20
CA ARG A 103 -13.36 16.21 -16.46
C ARG A 103 -12.05 15.41 -16.51
N VAL A 104 -11.26 15.43 -15.42
CA VAL A 104 -10.01 14.67 -15.35
C VAL A 104 -10.29 13.18 -15.37
N THR A 105 -11.25 12.72 -14.58
CA THR A 105 -11.63 11.29 -14.58
C THR A 105 -12.08 10.83 -15.96
N ALA A 106 -12.81 11.67 -16.73
CA ALA A 106 -13.18 11.36 -18.10
C ALA A 106 -11.95 11.26 -19.03
N ILE A 107 -10.97 12.15 -18.88
CA ILE A 107 -9.71 12.10 -19.63
C ILE A 107 -8.94 10.81 -19.30
N LEU A 108 -8.79 10.48 -18.01
CA LEU A 108 -8.09 9.26 -17.57
C LEU A 108 -8.80 7.99 -18.07
N ARG A 109 -10.15 7.98 -18.03
CA ARG A 109 -10.95 6.87 -18.56
C ARG A 109 -10.76 6.73 -20.08
N GLN A 110 -10.73 7.84 -20.81
CA GLN A 110 -10.47 7.82 -22.26
C GLN A 110 -9.05 7.34 -22.57
N ALA A 111 -8.03 7.83 -21.82
CA ALA A 111 -6.64 7.40 -21.98
C ALA A 111 -6.49 5.90 -21.72
N ALA A 112 -7.14 5.36 -20.66
CA ALA A 112 -7.07 3.95 -20.30
C ALA A 112 -7.55 3.01 -21.43
N ARG A 113 -8.47 3.45 -22.27
CA ARG A 113 -8.97 2.67 -23.43
C ARG A 113 -7.91 2.44 -24.51
N GLY A 114 -6.85 3.24 -24.53
CA GLY A 114 -5.75 3.12 -25.48
C GLY A 114 -4.70 2.07 -25.08
N PHE A 115 -4.87 1.40 -23.92
CA PHE A 115 -3.92 0.44 -23.39
C PHE A 115 -4.56 -0.92 -23.16
N THR A 116 -3.76 -1.97 -23.28
CA THR A 116 -4.12 -3.32 -22.86
C THR A 116 -3.88 -3.50 -21.35
N PRO A 117 -4.45 -4.54 -20.69
CA PRO A 117 -4.09 -4.89 -19.32
C PRO A 117 -2.58 -5.14 -19.14
N GLU A 118 -1.93 -5.73 -20.13
CA GLU A 118 -0.48 -6.00 -20.12
C GLU A 118 0.33 -4.70 -20.09
N ASP A 119 -0.12 -3.64 -20.77
CA ASP A 119 0.54 -2.31 -20.75
C ASP A 119 0.42 -1.63 -19.40
N LEU A 120 -0.71 -1.81 -18.70
CA LEU A 120 -1.06 -1.12 -17.46
C LEU A 120 -0.70 -1.91 -16.20
N LEU A 121 -0.77 -3.26 -16.26
CA LEU A 121 -0.70 -4.16 -15.13
C LEU A 121 0.36 -5.25 -15.30
N TRP A 122 1.13 -5.20 -16.41
CA TRP A 122 2.18 -6.15 -16.84
C TRP A 122 1.65 -7.51 -17.31
N PHE A 123 0.40 -7.87 -17.05
CA PHE A 123 -0.25 -9.11 -17.51
C PHE A 123 -1.77 -8.97 -17.44
N ASP A 124 -2.49 -9.82 -18.16
CA ASP A 124 -3.95 -9.92 -18.06
C ASP A 124 -4.35 -11.06 -17.12
N PRO A 125 -4.80 -10.74 -15.87
CA PRO A 125 -5.15 -11.76 -14.88
C PRO A 125 -6.36 -12.65 -15.29
N ARG A 126 -7.10 -12.30 -16.35
CA ARG A 126 -8.18 -13.12 -16.88
C ARG A 126 -7.67 -14.21 -17.84
N ARG A 127 -6.44 -14.07 -18.34
CA ARG A 127 -5.87 -14.92 -19.39
C ARG A 127 -4.65 -15.71 -18.96
N GLU A 128 -3.86 -15.19 -18.04
CA GLU A 128 -2.63 -15.82 -17.60
C GLU A 128 -2.41 -15.69 -16.09
N ALA A 129 -1.67 -16.65 -15.54
CA ALA A 129 -1.22 -16.60 -14.15
C ALA A 129 -0.21 -15.46 -13.94
N PRO A 130 -0.10 -14.92 -12.70
CA PRO A 130 0.91 -13.91 -12.37
C PRO A 130 2.32 -14.36 -12.81
N PRO A 131 2.97 -13.60 -13.72
CA PRO A 131 4.22 -14.04 -14.35
C PRO A 131 5.45 -13.80 -13.45
N ARG A 132 6.58 -14.42 -13.83
CA ARG A 132 7.89 -14.28 -13.16
C ARG A 132 8.94 -13.65 -14.07
N ASP A 133 8.53 -13.11 -15.19
CA ASP A 133 9.40 -12.55 -16.22
C ASP A 133 9.25 -11.02 -16.38
N ILE A 134 8.65 -10.38 -15.37
CA ILE A 134 8.53 -8.93 -15.27
C ILE A 134 9.78 -8.39 -14.56
N PRO A 135 10.58 -7.53 -15.19
CA PRO A 135 11.75 -6.95 -14.54
C PRO A 135 11.33 -5.96 -13.43
N GLU A 136 12.12 -5.94 -12.35
CA GLU A 136 12.07 -4.89 -11.34
C GLU A 136 12.38 -3.53 -11.99
N ALA A 137 11.87 -2.45 -11.38
CA ALA A 137 12.30 -1.12 -11.77
C ALA A 137 13.82 -0.98 -11.62
N CYS A 138 14.48 -0.50 -12.65
CA CYS A 138 15.91 -0.26 -12.60
C CYS A 138 16.26 0.79 -11.53
N SER A 139 17.46 0.70 -10.95
CA SER A 139 17.94 1.69 -9.98
C SER A 139 17.98 3.13 -10.55
N CYS A 140 18.06 3.28 -11.86
CA CYS A 140 17.94 4.57 -12.55
C CYS A 140 16.48 5.06 -12.67
N GLY A 141 15.50 4.31 -12.19
CA GLY A 141 14.07 4.65 -12.22
C GLY A 141 13.34 4.21 -13.50
N THR A 142 14.05 3.63 -14.47
CA THR A 142 13.42 3.19 -15.73
C THR A 142 12.61 1.92 -15.53
N LEU A 143 11.35 1.94 -15.95
CA LEU A 143 10.54 0.74 -16.15
C LEU A 143 10.91 0.12 -17.50
N ASN A 144 11.14 -1.17 -17.51
CA ASN A 144 11.57 -1.88 -18.71
C ASN A 144 10.46 -2.84 -19.18
N PRO A 145 10.41 -3.15 -20.49
CA PRO A 145 9.44 -4.10 -21.02
C PRO A 145 9.58 -5.47 -20.37
N ARG A 146 8.49 -6.23 -20.32
CA ARG A 146 8.48 -7.62 -19.87
C ARG A 146 9.56 -8.42 -20.61
N ARG A 147 10.25 -9.31 -19.89
CA ARG A 147 11.39 -10.13 -20.37
C ARG A 147 12.69 -9.36 -20.66
N ALA A 148 12.75 -8.07 -20.43
CA ALA A 148 14.02 -7.34 -20.53
C ALA A 148 15.02 -7.88 -19.48
N ARG A 149 16.24 -8.16 -19.90
CA ARG A 149 17.32 -8.63 -19.01
C ARG A 149 18.28 -7.53 -18.62
N THR A 150 18.29 -6.46 -19.38
CA THR A 150 19.13 -5.28 -19.17
C THR A 150 18.28 -4.02 -19.33
N CYS A 151 18.60 -3.00 -18.55
CA CYS A 151 17.93 -1.70 -18.64
C CYS A 151 18.26 -1.03 -19.97
N ALA A 152 17.24 -0.61 -20.71
CA ALA A 152 17.40 0.07 -22.00
C ALA A 152 18.11 1.42 -21.90
N VAL A 153 18.12 2.06 -20.71
CA VAL A 153 18.70 3.39 -20.48
C VAL A 153 20.14 3.30 -19.96
N CYS A 154 20.39 2.50 -18.92
CA CYS A 154 21.71 2.48 -18.26
C CYS A 154 22.48 1.17 -18.42
N GLY A 155 21.94 0.17 -19.12
CA GLY A 155 22.58 -1.12 -19.37
C GLY A 155 22.70 -2.05 -18.14
N GLN A 156 22.20 -1.64 -16.97
CA GLN A 156 22.26 -2.46 -15.76
C GLN A 156 21.47 -3.75 -15.95
N ARG A 157 22.02 -4.87 -15.47
CA ARG A 157 21.30 -6.15 -15.42
C ARG A 157 20.10 -6.03 -14.50
N LEU A 158 18.94 -6.50 -14.96
CA LEU A 158 17.69 -6.46 -14.22
C LEU A 158 17.43 -7.79 -13.52
N THR A 159 16.84 -7.72 -12.34
CA THR A 159 16.21 -8.84 -11.63
C THR A 159 14.72 -8.86 -11.95
N ASN A 160 14.10 -10.02 -11.85
CA ASN A 160 12.65 -10.13 -12.08
C ASN A 160 11.89 -10.10 -10.75
N MET A 161 10.67 -9.56 -10.80
CA MET A 161 9.71 -9.68 -9.72
C MET A 161 9.31 -11.14 -9.50
N SER A 162 8.96 -11.50 -8.26
CA SER A 162 8.24 -12.73 -8.01
C SER A 162 6.82 -12.66 -8.60
N ALA A 163 6.21 -13.83 -8.85
CA ALA A 163 4.81 -13.87 -9.27
C ALA A 163 3.88 -13.22 -8.22
N MET A 164 4.20 -13.36 -6.95
CA MET A 164 3.43 -12.77 -5.86
C MET A 164 3.50 -11.25 -5.88
N ARG A 165 4.70 -10.71 -6.13
CA ARG A 165 4.89 -9.26 -6.28
C ARG A 165 4.17 -8.69 -7.50
N ALA A 166 4.30 -9.36 -8.66
CA ALA A 166 3.57 -8.97 -9.87
C ALA A 166 2.06 -8.95 -9.63
N TRP A 167 1.55 -9.97 -8.92
CA TRP A 167 0.14 -10.09 -8.60
C TRP A 167 -0.36 -8.97 -7.68
N TYR A 168 0.31 -8.70 -6.54
CA TYR A 168 -0.22 -7.68 -5.64
C TYR A 168 -0.12 -6.26 -6.24
N LEU A 169 0.87 -5.97 -7.07
CA LEU A 169 0.92 -4.70 -7.80
C LEU A 169 -0.21 -4.58 -8.82
N CYS A 170 -0.60 -5.67 -9.48
CA CYS A 170 -1.73 -5.70 -10.38
C CYS A 170 -3.04 -5.36 -9.64
N PHE A 171 -3.37 -6.08 -8.55
CA PHE A 171 -4.64 -5.84 -7.90
C PHE A 171 -4.69 -4.51 -7.13
N THR A 172 -3.57 -3.98 -6.63
CA THR A 172 -3.55 -2.63 -6.03
C THR A 172 -3.81 -1.54 -7.07
N SER A 173 -3.24 -1.67 -8.27
CA SER A 173 -3.53 -0.74 -9.38
C SER A 173 -4.99 -0.84 -9.85
N ALA A 174 -5.49 -2.08 -10.01
CA ALA A 174 -6.88 -2.32 -10.37
C ALA A 174 -7.86 -1.80 -9.30
N TYR A 175 -7.50 -1.90 -8.00
CA TYR A 175 -8.28 -1.33 -6.90
C TYR A 175 -8.43 0.20 -7.05
N CYS A 176 -7.32 0.92 -7.25
CA CYS A 176 -7.36 2.38 -7.41
C CYS A 176 -8.25 2.81 -8.59
N ALA A 177 -8.09 2.14 -9.73
CA ALA A 177 -8.86 2.40 -10.91
C ALA A 177 -10.36 2.10 -10.71
N SER A 178 -10.68 0.96 -10.07
CA SER A 178 -12.06 0.59 -9.74
C SER A 178 -12.73 1.57 -8.79
N LYS A 179 -11.98 2.23 -7.88
CA LYS A 179 -12.51 3.27 -6.98
C LYS A 179 -12.89 4.56 -7.72
N LEU A 180 -12.32 4.80 -8.90
CA LEU A 180 -12.63 5.93 -9.79
C LEU A 180 -13.54 5.54 -10.95
N ASP A 181 -14.02 4.32 -11.00
CA ASP A 181 -14.79 3.77 -12.12
C ASP A 181 -14.03 3.93 -13.46
N ILE A 182 -12.73 3.59 -13.42
CA ILE A 182 -11.84 3.54 -14.59
C ILE A 182 -11.52 2.08 -14.87
N ALA A 183 -11.88 1.61 -16.06
CA ALA A 183 -11.54 0.27 -16.50
C ALA A 183 -10.10 0.25 -17.04
N LEU A 184 -9.26 -0.64 -16.46
CA LEU A 184 -7.91 -0.96 -16.98
C LEU A 184 -7.95 -2.20 -17.89
N GLY A 185 -9.09 -2.49 -18.52
CA GLY A 185 -9.35 -3.76 -19.20
C GLY A 185 -9.67 -4.92 -18.25
N VAL A 186 -9.43 -4.75 -16.95
CA VAL A 186 -9.73 -5.68 -15.85
C VAL A 186 -10.29 -4.91 -14.67
N HIS A 187 -11.06 -5.60 -13.82
CA HIS A 187 -11.56 -5.09 -12.56
C HIS A 187 -10.75 -5.69 -11.38
N TYR A 188 -10.85 -5.06 -10.21
CA TYR A 188 -10.22 -5.57 -8.99
C TYR A 188 -10.58 -7.05 -8.71
N THR A 189 -11.84 -7.43 -8.98
CA THR A 189 -12.33 -8.81 -8.79
C THR A 189 -11.63 -9.83 -9.67
N ASP A 190 -11.21 -9.45 -10.88
CA ASP A 190 -10.47 -10.34 -11.79
C ASP A 190 -9.06 -10.59 -11.26
N ALA A 191 -8.42 -9.55 -10.72
CA ALA A 191 -7.07 -9.64 -10.18
C ALA A 191 -7.04 -10.43 -8.85
N ILE A 192 -7.99 -10.19 -7.93
CA ILE A 192 -8.05 -10.89 -6.65
C ILE A 192 -8.48 -12.37 -6.80
N ALA A 193 -9.08 -12.76 -7.94
CA ALA A 193 -9.46 -14.14 -8.22
C ALA A 193 -8.28 -15.14 -8.15
N TRP A 194 -7.04 -14.66 -8.25
CA TRP A 194 -5.83 -15.46 -8.08
C TRP A 194 -5.48 -15.74 -6.60
N LEU A 195 -6.15 -15.13 -5.61
CA LEU A 195 -5.85 -15.31 -4.18
C LEU A 195 -5.72 -16.80 -3.77
N PRO A 196 -6.63 -17.71 -4.10
CA PRO A 196 -6.50 -19.12 -3.69
C PRO A 196 -5.24 -19.79 -4.24
N ALA A 197 -4.85 -19.50 -5.48
CA ALA A 197 -3.66 -20.05 -6.11
C ALA A 197 -2.35 -19.43 -5.53
N MET A 198 -2.43 -18.21 -5.01
CA MET A 198 -1.30 -17.50 -4.43
C MET A 198 -1.08 -17.76 -2.93
N ARG A 199 -1.98 -18.48 -2.25
CA ARG A 199 -1.89 -18.89 -0.83
C ARG A 199 -0.76 -19.88 -0.52
N ARG A 200 0.37 -19.76 -1.20
CA ARG A 200 1.60 -20.54 -0.94
C ARG A 200 2.58 -19.68 -0.14
N TYR A 201 2.09 -19.10 0.97
CA TYR A 201 2.87 -18.19 1.81
C TYR A 201 4.08 -18.89 2.42
N ARG A 202 5.21 -18.18 2.47
CA ARG A 202 6.51 -18.70 2.90
C ARG A 202 6.95 -18.03 4.19
N SER A 203 7.25 -18.83 5.21
CA SER A 203 7.87 -18.37 6.44
C SER A 203 9.36 -18.02 6.23
N PRO A 204 10.03 -17.32 7.16
CA PRO A 204 11.44 -16.92 7.03
C PRO A 204 12.40 -18.08 6.76
N ARG A 205 12.11 -19.28 7.26
CA ARG A 205 12.91 -20.50 7.01
C ARG A 205 12.96 -20.94 5.55
N HIS A 206 12.04 -20.45 4.72
CA HIS A 206 12.01 -20.73 3.29
C HIS A 206 12.72 -19.65 2.47
N GLY A 207 13.41 -18.73 3.13
CA GLY A 207 14.13 -17.60 2.54
C GLY A 207 13.44 -16.26 2.80
N ILE A 208 14.28 -15.29 3.18
CA ILE A 208 13.79 -13.96 3.61
C ILE A 208 13.05 -13.24 2.48
N ALA A 209 13.54 -13.28 1.24
CA ALA A 209 12.86 -12.64 0.12
C ALA A 209 11.44 -13.21 -0.12
N ALA A 210 11.29 -14.54 -0.05
CA ALA A 210 9.99 -15.18 -0.20
C ALA A 210 9.03 -14.88 0.97
N PHE A 211 9.57 -14.66 2.17
CA PHE A 211 8.80 -14.20 3.31
C PHE A 211 8.29 -12.77 3.09
N TYR A 212 9.16 -11.85 2.66
CA TYR A 212 8.75 -10.49 2.30
C TYR A 212 7.65 -10.47 1.23
N ASP A 213 7.80 -11.25 0.16
CA ASP A 213 6.78 -11.37 -0.89
C ASP A 213 5.44 -11.84 -0.32
N SER A 214 5.46 -12.82 0.60
CA SER A 214 4.25 -13.34 1.25
C SER A 214 3.59 -12.28 2.14
N VAL A 215 4.37 -11.58 2.96
CA VAL A 215 3.88 -10.51 3.83
C VAL A 215 3.24 -9.40 3.01
N TYR A 216 3.96 -8.84 2.04
CA TYR A 216 3.43 -7.73 1.24
C TYR A 216 2.21 -8.13 0.41
N ALA A 217 2.15 -9.38 -0.09
CA ALA A 217 0.94 -9.85 -0.77
C ALA A 217 -0.26 -9.88 0.18
N ILE A 218 -0.09 -10.42 1.40
CA ILE A 218 -1.16 -10.50 2.40
C ILE A 218 -1.60 -9.10 2.85
N THR A 219 -0.66 -8.23 3.22
CA THR A 219 -0.99 -6.89 3.73
C THR A 219 -1.72 -6.07 2.68
N HIS A 220 -1.32 -6.15 1.41
CA HIS A 220 -2.00 -5.44 0.32
C HIS A 220 -3.38 -6.02 -0.03
N VAL A 221 -3.59 -7.34 0.13
CA VAL A 221 -4.94 -7.93 0.07
C VAL A 221 -5.81 -7.32 1.18
N VAL A 222 -5.32 -7.30 2.42
CA VAL A 222 -6.04 -6.72 3.57
C VAL A 222 -6.35 -5.25 3.32
N TYR A 223 -5.36 -4.45 2.90
CA TYR A 223 -5.52 -3.00 2.66
C TYR A 223 -6.55 -2.69 1.59
N THR A 224 -6.54 -3.40 0.48
CA THR A 224 -7.51 -3.16 -0.60
C THR A 224 -8.91 -3.63 -0.22
N LEU A 225 -9.04 -4.75 0.48
CA LEU A 225 -10.33 -5.27 0.92
C LEU A 225 -10.96 -4.43 2.03
N ASN A 226 -10.16 -3.90 2.97
CA ASN A 226 -10.65 -3.06 4.06
C ASN A 226 -10.77 -1.56 3.70
N ASP A 227 -10.52 -1.19 2.44
CA ASP A 227 -10.50 0.20 1.96
C ASP A 227 -9.49 1.06 2.74
N TYR A 228 -8.29 0.52 2.98
CA TYR A 228 -7.17 1.14 3.69
C TYR A 228 -7.57 1.69 5.08
N GLY A 229 -8.06 0.79 5.91
CA GLY A 229 -8.37 1.10 7.30
C GLY A 229 -9.78 1.66 7.53
N ARG A 230 -10.69 1.51 6.55
CA ARG A 230 -12.08 1.96 6.68
C ARG A 230 -12.98 0.93 7.34
N PHE A 231 -12.78 -0.35 7.05
CA PHE A 231 -13.61 -1.46 7.53
C PHE A 231 -12.79 -2.42 8.38
N LEU A 232 -13.41 -3.05 9.37
CA LEU A 232 -12.90 -4.28 9.95
C LEU A 232 -13.15 -5.43 8.99
N LEU A 233 -12.25 -6.40 8.96
CA LEU A 233 -12.41 -7.65 8.23
C LEU A 233 -12.68 -8.81 9.18
N SER A 234 -13.57 -9.72 8.78
CA SER A 234 -13.71 -10.99 9.49
C SER A 234 -12.49 -11.88 9.19
N PRO A 235 -11.83 -12.47 10.21
CA PRO A 235 -10.83 -13.53 10.00
C PRO A 235 -11.39 -14.70 9.19
N ASP A 236 -12.69 -14.96 9.26
CA ASP A 236 -13.37 -16.06 8.53
C ASP A 236 -13.38 -15.85 7.01
N TRP A 237 -13.17 -14.64 6.53
CA TRP A 237 -13.03 -14.38 5.09
C TRP A 237 -11.63 -14.65 4.57
N LEU A 238 -10.63 -14.53 5.44
CA LEU A 238 -9.21 -14.60 5.10
C LEU A 238 -8.43 -15.42 6.17
N PRO A 239 -8.84 -16.68 6.46
CA PRO A 239 -8.26 -17.43 7.57
C PRO A 239 -6.77 -17.74 7.38
N ALA A 240 -6.35 -18.01 6.14
CA ALA A 240 -4.95 -18.28 5.83
C ALA A 240 -4.06 -17.03 6.03
N GLU A 241 -4.56 -15.87 5.59
CA GLU A 241 -3.89 -14.58 5.72
C GLU A 241 -3.78 -14.17 7.20
N TYR A 242 -4.89 -14.26 7.93
CA TYR A 242 -4.93 -13.98 9.36
C TYR A 242 -3.98 -14.87 10.16
N THR A 243 -4.06 -16.19 9.94
CA THR A 243 -3.20 -17.17 10.64
C THR A 243 -1.73 -16.93 10.33
N PHE A 244 -1.39 -16.64 9.07
CA PHE A 244 0.00 -16.35 8.70
C PHE A 244 0.53 -15.13 9.45
N LEU A 245 -0.20 -14.02 9.44
CA LEU A 245 0.21 -12.80 10.15
C LEU A 245 0.30 -13.03 11.66
N ALA A 246 -0.69 -13.65 12.29
CA ALA A 246 -0.68 -13.92 13.72
C ALA A 246 0.50 -14.80 14.13
N THR A 247 0.86 -15.78 13.30
CA THR A 247 1.97 -16.72 13.59
C THR A 247 3.34 -16.05 13.44
N HIS A 248 3.49 -15.13 12.47
CA HIS A 248 4.79 -14.59 12.06
C HIS A 248 5.10 -13.16 12.53
N LEU A 249 4.28 -12.59 13.41
CA LEU A 249 4.53 -11.24 13.95
C LEU A 249 5.89 -11.13 14.65
N ASN A 250 6.25 -12.13 15.47
CA ASN A 250 7.54 -12.13 16.15
C ASN A 250 8.72 -12.33 15.19
N ASP A 251 8.54 -13.07 14.10
CA ASP A 251 9.54 -13.17 13.05
C ASP A 251 9.79 -11.82 12.38
N ALA A 252 8.73 -11.03 12.12
CA ALA A 252 8.85 -9.69 11.58
C ALA A 252 9.63 -8.75 12.51
N VAL A 253 9.38 -8.80 13.83
CA VAL A 253 10.15 -8.05 14.82
C VAL A 253 11.62 -8.48 14.83
N ALA A 254 11.89 -9.80 14.78
CA ALA A 254 13.25 -10.34 14.77
C ALA A 254 14.07 -9.93 13.53
N LEU A 255 13.43 -9.65 12.41
CA LEU A 255 14.07 -9.12 11.19
C LEU A 255 14.49 -7.64 11.32
N ASN A 256 14.09 -6.97 12.39
CA ASN A 256 14.42 -5.56 12.66
C ASN A 256 14.03 -4.62 11.51
N ASP A 257 12.85 -4.87 10.92
CA ASP A 257 12.31 -4.07 9.81
C ASP A 257 11.03 -3.34 10.25
N PRO A 258 11.11 -2.03 10.56
CA PRO A 258 9.96 -1.26 11.02
C PRO A 258 8.86 -1.09 9.96
N ASP A 259 9.19 -1.21 8.68
CA ASP A 259 8.21 -1.21 7.58
C ASP A 259 7.29 -2.42 7.70
N MET A 260 7.89 -3.60 7.72
CA MET A 260 7.17 -4.87 7.87
C MET A 260 6.36 -4.93 9.17
N VAL A 261 6.97 -4.56 10.30
CA VAL A 261 6.28 -4.58 11.61
C VAL A 261 5.09 -3.62 11.62
N GLY A 262 5.22 -2.45 11.00
CA GLY A 262 4.11 -1.50 10.85
C GLY A 262 2.94 -2.09 10.06
N GLU A 263 3.21 -2.75 8.95
CA GLU A 263 2.20 -3.44 8.15
C GLU A 263 1.53 -4.60 8.87
N PHE A 264 2.28 -5.39 9.66
CA PHE A 264 1.72 -6.45 10.50
C PHE A 264 0.73 -5.89 11.54
N LEU A 265 1.12 -4.83 12.25
CA LEU A 265 0.28 -4.20 13.26
C LEU A 265 -1.02 -3.64 12.68
N ASP A 266 -0.92 -2.93 11.56
CA ASP A 266 -2.10 -2.39 10.88
C ASP A 266 -3.05 -3.50 10.43
N THR A 267 -2.52 -4.52 9.77
CA THR A 267 -3.32 -5.61 9.21
C THR A 267 -3.94 -6.52 10.28
N LEU A 268 -3.22 -6.87 11.33
CA LEU A 268 -3.78 -7.65 12.44
C LEU A 268 -4.89 -6.89 13.19
N ARG A 269 -4.73 -5.57 13.35
CA ARG A 269 -5.77 -4.73 13.92
C ARG A 269 -6.98 -4.58 12.98
N ALA A 270 -6.78 -4.63 11.67
CA ALA A 270 -7.87 -4.68 10.70
C ALA A 270 -8.75 -5.93 10.85
N PHE A 271 -8.19 -7.03 11.35
CA PHE A 271 -8.94 -8.23 11.75
C PHE A 271 -9.53 -8.16 13.17
N GLY A 272 -9.47 -7.00 13.82
CA GLY A 272 -10.10 -6.77 15.12
C GLY A 272 -9.26 -7.22 16.32
N LEU A 273 -7.98 -7.60 16.15
CA LEU A 273 -7.13 -7.90 17.30
C LEU A 273 -6.97 -6.65 18.16
N PRO A 274 -7.19 -6.77 19.49
CA PRO A 274 -7.07 -5.61 20.38
C PRO A 274 -5.60 -5.21 20.56
N ALA A 275 -5.35 -3.92 20.69
CA ALA A 275 -4.01 -3.39 20.94
C ALA A 275 -3.36 -3.90 22.26
N SER A 276 -4.19 -4.48 23.15
CA SER A 276 -3.74 -5.10 24.40
C SER A 276 -3.19 -6.52 24.24
N GLU A 277 -3.35 -7.12 23.06
CA GLU A 277 -2.79 -8.44 22.76
C GLU A 277 -1.26 -8.41 22.93
N PRO A 278 -0.65 -9.40 23.65
CA PRO A 278 0.77 -9.36 24.01
C PRO A 278 1.72 -9.20 22.82
N GLY A 279 1.49 -9.91 21.72
CA GLY A 279 2.31 -9.82 20.50
C GLY A 279 2.24 -8.44 19.86
N LEU A 280 1.02 -7.85 19.80
CA LEU A 280 0.83 -6.50 19.26
C LEU A 280 1.50 -5.44 20.15
N ARG A 281 1.46 -5.62 21.46
CA ARG A 281 2.16 -4.72 22.40
C ARG A 281 3.68 -4.80 22.23
N HIS A 282 4.24 -6.01 22.10
CA HIS A 282 5.66 -6.21 21.83
C HIS A 282 6.09 -5.54 20.51
N ALA A 283 5.37 -5.76 19.44
CA ALA A 283 5.63 -5.13 18.14
C ALA A 283 5.45 -3.60 18.19
N THR A 284 4.46 -3.10 18.94
CA THR A 284 4.28 -1.66 19.17
C THR A 284 5.49 -1.08 19.91
N GLN A 285 5.98 -1.74 20.97
CA GLN A 285 7.17 -1.28 21.71
C GLN A 285 8.40 -1.25 20.79
N TYR A 286 8.61 -2.27 19.96
CA TYR A 286 9.66 -2.28 18.95
C TYR A 286 9.62 -1.04 18.04
N LEU A 287 8.44 -0.67 17.52
CA LEU A 287 8.31 0.54 16.72
C LEU A 287 8.63 1.82 17.50
N LEU A 288 8.24 1.89 18.78
CA LEU A 288 8.55 3.05 19.62
C LEU A 288 10.06 3.19 19.84
N ASP A 289 10.76 2.08 20.08
CA ASP A 289 12.19 2.05 20.35
C ASP A 289 13.04 2.29 19.09
N SER A 290 12.54 1.88 17.93
CA SER A 290 13.22 2.01 16.63
C SER A 290 13.01 3.37 15.92
N GLN A 291 12.21 4.29 16.52
CA GLN A 291 11.98 5.60 15.90
C GLN A 291 13.22 6.47 15.91
N ASN A 292 13.63 6.97 14.75
CA ASN A 292 14.75 7.89 14.60
C ASN A 292 14.52 9.23 15.33
N PRO A 293 15.61 9.97 15.71
CA PRO A 293 15.48 11.27 16.35
C PRO A 293 14.70 12.30 15.53
N ASP A 294 14.74 12.22 14.20
CA ASP A 294 13.99 13.10 13.31
C ASP A 294 12.51 12.69 13.12
N GLY A 295 12.08 11.63 13.78
CA GLY A 295 10.72 11.11 13.76
C GLY A 295 10.43 10.09 12.65
N SER A 296 11.39 9.79 11.77
CA SER A 296 11.23 8.74 10.75
C SER A 296 11.46 7.34 11.33
N TRP A 297 11.18 6.33 10.50
CA TRP A 297 11.59 4.94 10.69
C TRP A 297 12.41 4.46 9.49
N GLY A 298 13.09 3.33 9.66
CA GLY A 298 14.00 2.76 8.65
C GLY A 298 15.41 3.29 8.78
N ALA A 299 16.19 3.27 7.69
CA ALA A 299 17.60 3.65 7.72
C ALA A 299 17.81 5.05 8.31
N ARG A 300 18.71 5.12 9.31
CA ARG A 300 18.95 6.35 10.08
C ARG A 300 19.76 7.35 9.30
N GLU A 301 20.70 6.89 8.49
CA GLU A 301 21.65 7.70 7.73
C GLU A 301 21.32 7.74 6.25
N GLY A 302 21.83 8.74 5.55
CA GLY A 302 21.67 8.93 4.13
C GLY A 302 20.49 9.83 3.73
N ALA A 303 20.29 9.94 2.43
CA ALA A 303 19.21 10.74 1.84
C ALA A 303 17.84 10.09 2.14
N ILE A 304 16.79 10.91 2.20
CA ILE A 304 15.42 10.42 2.27
C ILE A 304 15.12 9.70 0.94
N ASP A 305 15.03 8.39 1.00
CA ASP A 305 14.61 7.53 -0.10
C ASP A 305 13.18 6.99 0.11
N TYR A 306 12.71 6.19 -0.84
CA TYR A 306 11.39 5.59 -0.77
C TYR A 306 11.24 4.67 0.46
N ARG A 307 12.28 3.89 0.80
CA ARG A 307 12.22 2.94 1.92
C ARG A 307 12.02 3.65 3.25
N ARG A 308 12.75 4.74 3.50
CA ARG A 308 12.60 5.54 4.72
C ARG A 308 11.25 6.24 4.79
N PHE A 309 10.75 6.74 3.66
CA PHE A 309 9.42 7.32 3.56
C PHE A 309 8.34 6.26 3.84
N HIS A 310 8.41 5.10 3.19
CA HIS A 310 7.43 4.03 3.31
C HIS A 310 7.42 3.42 4.72
N ALA A 311 8.60 3.11 5.30
CA ALA A 311 8.70 2.63 6.67
C ALA A 311 8.11 3.61 7.70
N THR A 312 8.23 4.93 7.44
CA THR A 312 7.60 5.94 8.30
C THR A 312 6.08 5.91 8.16
N TRP A 313 5.57 5.74 6.95
CA TRP A 313 4.15 5.60 6.71
C TRP A 313 3.60 4.34 7.40
N ALA A 314 4.18 3.17 7.14
CA ALA A 314 3.76 1.89 7.71
C ALA A 314 3.79 1.92 9.25
N ALA A 315 4.87 2.46 9.85
CA ALA A 315 4.96 2.59 11.30
C ALA A 315 3.88 3.53 11.88
N ILE A 316 3.54 4.63 11.22
CA ILE A 316 2.43 5.49 11.65
C ILE A 316 1.12 4.71 11.60
N ASP A 317 0.83 3.97 10.53
CA ASP A 317 -0.40 3.20 10.39
C ASP A 317 -0.46 2.06 11.43
N GLY A 318 0.64 1.37 11.70
CA GLY A 318 0.73 0.38 12.78
C GLY A 318 0.52 0.96 14.18
N LEU A 319 0.92 2.23 14.42
CA LEU A 319 0.85 2.86 15.74
C LEU A 319 -0.43 3.67 15.98
N ARG A 320 -1.07 4.24 14.95
CA ARG A 320 -2.24 5.08 15.12
C ARG A 320 -3.50 4.27 15.40
N ASP A 321 -4.48 4.87 16.06
CA ASP A 321 -5.80 4.30 16.17
C ASP A 321 -6.65 4.63 14.96
N PHE A 322 -7.48 3.65 14.57
CA PHE A 322 -8.38 3.75 13.44
C PHE A 322 -9.80 4.04 13.88
N ARG A 323 -10.50 4.83 13.08
CA ARG A 323 -11.94 5.02 13.17
C ARG A 323 -12.63 4.02 12.23
N TRP A 324 -12.54 2.74 12.60
CA TRP A 324 -13.24 1.70 11.87
C TRP A 324 -14.72 2.04 11.71
N LYS A 325 -15.27 1.72 10.59
CA LYS A 325 -16.71 1.66 10.43
C LYS A 325 -17.23 0.36 11.07
N HIS A 326 -17.95 -0.42 10.36
CA HIS A 326 -18.41 -1.76 10.75
C HIS A 326 -17.54 -2.80 10.04
N GLU A 327 -17.77 -4.07 10.30
CA GLU A 327 -17.25 -5.16 9.50
C GLU A 327 -17.77 -5.05 8.06
N GLY A 328 -16.86 -5.06 7.08
CA GLY A 328 -17.24 -4.83 5.69
C GLY A 328 -16.07 -4.92 4.72
N LEU A 329 -16.38 -4.75 3.43
CA LEU A 329 -15.45 -4.84 2.32
C LEU A 329 -15.54 -3.61 1.44
N ALA A 330 -14.41 -3.20 0.85
CA ALA A 330 -14.37 -2.16 -0.19
C ALA A 330 -15.22 -2.54 -1.42
N PHE A 331 -15.32 -3.84 -1.67
CA PHE A 331 -16.12 -4.46 -2.72
C PHE A 331 -17.05 -5.51 -2.09
N PRO A 332 -18.25 -5.13 -1.62
CA PRO A 332 -19.16 -6.01 -0.85
C PRO A 332 -19.55 -7.30 -1.57
N GLN A 333 -19.56 -7.28 -2.92
CA GLN A 333 -19.87 -8.45 -3.75
C GLN A 333 -18.87 -9.61 -3.59
N LEU A 334 -17.66 -9.34 -3.06
CA LEU A 334 -16.66 -10.38 -2.79
C LEU A 334 -16.95 -11.22 -1.55
N ARG A 335 -17.89 -10.83 -0.68
CA ARG A 335 -18.15 -11.53 0.58
C ARG A 335 -18.40 -13.03 0.36
N THR A 336 -19.34 -13.38 -0.50
CA THR A 336 -19.68 -14.77 -0.80
C THR A 336 -18.49 -15.54 -1.37
N THR A 337 -17.73 -14.91 -2.27
CA THR A 337 -16.56 -15.51 -2.88
C THR A 337 -15.45 -15.79 -1.85
N LEU A 338 -15.15 -14.82 -0.98
CA LEU A 338 -14.14 -15.00 0.07
C LEU A 338 -14.55 -16.09 1.07
N THR A 339 -15.82 -16.16 1.48
CA THR A 339 -16.34 -17.23 2.35
C THR A 339 -16.20 -18.60 1.67
N ALA A 340 -16.51 -18.69 0.38
CA ALA A 340 -16.33 -19.95 -0.35
C ALA A 340 -14.86 -20.37 -0.46
N TRP A 341 -13.94 -19.42 -0.69
CA TRP A 341 -12.50 -19.71 -0.73
C TRP A 341 -11.92 -20.07 0.65
N ALA A 342 -12.47 -19.51 1.73
CA ALA A 342 -12.08 -19.87 3.09
C ALA A 342 -12.39 -21.33 3.40
N ALA A 343 -13.55 -21.81 2.98
CA ALA A 343 -13.96 -23.22 3.16
C ALA A 343 -13.08 -24.23 2.41
N LEU A 344 -12.30 -23.80 1.41
CA LEU A 344 -11.35 -24.68 0.69
C LEU A 344 -9.99 -24.80 1.40
N THR A 345 -9.74 -24.00 2.43
CA THR A 345 -8.46 -23.94 3.16
C THR A 345 -8.55 -24.51 4.58
N SER A 346 -9.75 -24.85 5.04
CA SER A 346 -10.03 -25.59 6.27
C SER A 346 -10.00 -27.10 6.03
#